data_558f34cc6d4cf32a9e17fc8e4d2a2d48
#
_entry.id   558f34cc6d4cf32a9e17fc8e4d2a2d48
#
_cell.length_a   1.000
_cell.length_b   1.000
_cell.length_c   1.000
_cell.angle_alpha   90.00
_cell.angle_beta   90.00
_cell.angle_gamma   90.00
#
_symmetry.space_group_name_H-M   'P 1'
#
loop_
_entity.id
_entity.type
_entity.pdbx_description
1 polymer ?
#
loop_
_entity_poly.entity_id
_entity_poly.type
_entity_poly.pdbx_seq_one_letter_code
_entity_poly.pdbx_strand_id
1 'polypeptide(L)'
;PKSLIRKVVPQLASITEADLEKNIFYTPARNFPEDFTAEQKEKLSKAYADMVTNKIIPAYQRLMAFMASDYLAAGRNSSGFDAYSFGEDYYNYAVRLYTTTDMTADEIHQLGLSEVARLRSEMERIKKQVGFKGDLNAFFDHVRTKKSLMPFDDPQQVIDNFNAIHDKMKAKVDALFELQPKTAFEVRRVEAFREKSASAHYNPGSLDGTRPGVFYVPIPNVKEYNVFSDEDLFLHEAIPGHHFQISLQQENTELPDFRKTLWYSSYGEGWALYCESLGQELGLYDDPYQYFGMLSAEMHRAIRLVVDTGLHTKGWTREQAIAYSLANEAEPEYAITSEIERYMANPGQALSYKIGQLKIRALRAKAEEALGDDFDIRAFHCVVLESGCVPLALLSNKVNAWIASEKKS
;
A
#
# COMPACT_ATOMS: atom_id res chain seq x y z
N PRO A 1 -17.10 1.20 -15.65
CA PRO A 1 -18.21 1.85 -14.95
C PRO A 1 -18.23 3.36 -15.18
N LYS A 2 -19.44 3.95 -15.28
CA LYS A 2 -19.62 5.42 -15.46
C LYS A 2 -18.99 6.25 -14.34
N SER A 3 -18.95 5.74 -13.11
CA SER A 3 -18.28 6.40 -11.98
C SER A 3 -16.80 6.65 -12.25
N LEU A 4 -16.07 5.67 -12.77
CA LEU A 4 -14.66 5.81 -13.12
C LEU A 4 -14.44 6.77 -14.29
N ILE A 5 -15.31 6.71 -15.32
CA ILE A 5 -15.22 7.63 -16.47
C ILE A 5 -15.39 9.09 -16.01
N ARG A 6 -16.37 9.35 -15.12
CA ARG A 6 -16.59 10.70 -14.54
C ARG A 6 -15.38 11.20 -13.75
N LYS A 7 -14.64 10.30 -13.09
CA LYS A 7 -13.44 10.65 -12.32
C LYS A 7 -12.27 11.08 -13.20
N VAL A 8 -12.17 10.56 -14.42
CA VAL A 8 -11.11 10.90 -15.38
C VAL A 8 -11.28 12.32 -15.94
N VAL A 9 -12.50 12.77 -16.16
CA VAL A 9 -12.77 14.07 -16.80
C VAL A 9 -12.09 15.26 -16.08
N PRO A 10 -12.21 15.46 -14.75
CA PRO A 10 -11.51 16.53 -14.05
C PRO A 10 -9.98 16.37 -14.06
N GLN A 11 -9.45 15.14 -14.12
CA GLN A 11 -8.01 14.89 -14.26
C GLN A 11 -7.50 15.39 -15.61
N LEU A 12 -8.24 15.11 -16.69
CA LEU A 12 -7.92 15.63 -18.02
C LEU A 12 -8.03 17.15 -18.08
N ALA A 13 -9.01 17.74 -17.39
CA ALA A 13 -9.17 19.19 -17.31
C ALA A 13 -7.93 19.89 -16.72
N SER A 14 -7.32 19.31 -15.68
CA SER A 14 -6.10 19.88 -15.07
C SER A 14 -4.88 19.88 -16.03
N ILE A 15 -4.84 18.94 -16.97
CA ILE A 15 -3.78 18.86 -17.98
C ILE A 15 -3.96 19.93 -19.09
N THR A 16 -5.20 20.41 -19.30
CA THR A 16 -5.53 21.41 -20.32
C THR A 16 -5.39 22.87 -19.83
N GLU A 17 -4.68 23.09 -18.72
CA GLU A 17 -4.38 24.43 -18.23
C GLU A 17 -3.70 25.28 -19.30
N ALA A 18 -4.31 26.40 -19.64
CA ALA A 18 -3.82 27.26 -20.73
C ALA A 18 -2.64 28.15 -20.32
N ASP A 19 -2.52 28.45 -19.00
CA ASP A 19 -1.37 29.16 -18.45
C ASP A 19 -0.16 28.21 -18.45
N LEU A 20 0.78 28.46 -19.35
CA LEU A 20 1.98 27.62 -19.52
C LEU A 20 2.80 27.53 -18.23
N GLU A 21 2.81 28.58 -17.40
CA GLU A 21 3.55 28.56 -16.14
C GLU A 21 2.95 27.58 -15.14
N LYS A 22 1.70 27.18 -15.29
CA LYS A 22 1.01 26.18 -14.47
C LYS A 22 0.89 24.84 -15.15
N ASN A 23 1.14 24.77 -16.47
CA ASN A 23 0.97 23.53 -17.22
C ASN A 23 2.13 22.56 -16.94
N ILE A 24 1.78 21.32 -16.58
CA ILE A 24 2.78 20.29 -16.22
C ILE A 24 3.74 19.96 -17.38
N PHE A 25 3.26 19.98 -18.62
CA PHE A 25 4.09 19.68 -19.81
C PHE A 25 5.08 20.79 -20.16
N TYR A 26 4.90 22.00 -19.60
CA TYR A 26 5.85 23.10 -19.77
C TYR A 26 6.96 23.10 -18.70
N THR A 27 6.86 22.24 -17.69
CA THR A 27 7.82 22.15 -16.56
C THR A 27 9.29 22.02 -17.02
N PRO A 28 9.65 21.21 -18.05
CA PRO A 28 11.03 21.13 -18.53
C PRO A 28 11.57 22.48 -19.04
N ALA A 29 10.70 23.31 -19.62
CA ALA A 29 11.09 24.62 -20.14
C ALA A 29 11.26 25.68 -19.03
N ARG A 30 10.82 25.40 -17.79
CA ARG A 30 11.07 26.24 -16.60
C ARG A 30 12.33 25.82 -15.83
N ASN A 31 12.81 24.60 -16.04
CA ASN A 31 13.89 24.00 -15.25
C ASN A 31 14.97 23.43 -16.17
N PHE A 32 15.63 24.31 -16.92
CA PHE A 32 16.76 23.91 -17.74
C PHE A 32 18.00 23.62 -16.88
N PRO A 33 18.83 22.63 -17.27
CA PRO A 33 20.17 22.46 -16.72
C PRO A 33 21.02 23.73 -16.85
N GLU A 34 21.99 23.89 -15.94
CA GLU A 34 22.83 25.10 -15.86
C GLU A 34 23.72 25.28 -17.12
N ASP A 35 24.13 24.19 -17.76
CA ASP A 35 24.99 24.17 -18.95
C ASP A 35 24.29 24.59 -20.26
N PHE A 36 22.96 24.81 -20.22
CA PHE A 36 22.23 25.30 -21.40
C PHE A 36 22.49 26.78 -21.63
N THR A 37 22.86 27.14 -22.87
CA THR A 37 23.03 28.55 -23.27
C THR A 37 21.69 29.30 -23.31
N ALA A 38 21.72 30.62 -23.22
CA ALA A 38 20.52 31.46 -23.33
C ALA A 38 19.77 31.22 -24.64
N GLU A 39 20.47 31.06 -25.76
CA GLU A 39 19.88 30.77 -27.06
C GLU A 39 19.19 29.40 -27.09
N GLN A 40 19.80 28.37 -26.49
CA GLN A 40 19.20 27.04 -26.37
C GLN A 40 17.93 27.10 -25.50
N LYS A 41 17.98 27.81 -24.38
CA LYS A 41 16.83 27.98 -23.47
C LYS A 41 15.69 28.70 -24.20
N GLU A 42 15.94 29.80 -24.89
CA GLU A 42 14.94 30.54 -25.65
C GLU A 42 14.28 29.66 -26.74
N LYS A 43 15.12 29.01 -27.55
CA LYS A 43 14.66 28.13 -28.66
C LYS A 43 13.77 27.00 -28.12
N LEU A 44 14.21 26.34 -27.06
CA LEU A 44 13.45 25.22 -26.44
C LEU A 44 12.19 25.70 -25.79
N SER A 45 12.22 26.80 -25.03
CA SER A 45 11.01 27.36 -24.41
C SER A 45 9.95 27.68 -25.44
N LYS A 46 10.33 28.29 -26.57
CA LYS A 46 9.40 28.55 -27.65
C LYS A 46 8.84 27.26 -28.31
N ALA A 47 9.69 26.26 -28.52
CA ALA A 47 9.25 24.97 -29.07
C ALA A 47 8.31 24.22 -28.11
N TYR A 48 8.60 24.22 -26.81
CA TYR A 48 7.72 23.65 -25.78
C TYR A 48 6.39 24.40 -25.71
N ALA A 49 6.41 25.74 -25.70
CA ALA A 49 5.19 26.57 -25.70
C ALA A 49 4.29 26.25 -26.91
N ASP A 50 4.88 26.20 -28.10
CA ASP A 50 4.13 25.87 -29.33
C ASP A 50 3.55 24.44 -29.25
N MET A 51 4.34 23.45 -28.86
CA MET A 51 3.90 22.06 -28.71
C MET A 51 2.78 21.92 -27.70
N VAL A 52 2.94 22.51 -26.51
CA VAL A 52 1.94 22.43 -25.43
C VAL A 52 0.63 23.10 -25.87
N THR A 53 0.72 24.33 -26.37
CA THR A 53 -0.48 25.13 -26.74
C THR A 53 -1.20 24.55 -27.97
N ASN A 54 -0.47 24.19 -29.02
CA ASN A 54 -1.06 23.88 -30.31
C ASN A 54 -1.24 22.38 -30.58
N LYS A 55 -0.67 21.49 -29.76
CA LYS A 55 -0.76 20.04 -29.96
C LYS A 55 -1.27 19.31 -28.71
N ILE A 56 -0.61 19.50 -27.55
CA ILE A 56 -0.93 18.74 -26.33
C ILE A 56 -2.29 19.14 -25.77
N ILE A 57 -2.49 20.41 -25.44
CA ILE A 57 -3.77 20.91 -24.90
C ILE A 57 -4.94 20.55 -25.81
N PRO A 58 -4.94 20.81 -27.14
CA PRO A 58 -6.04 20.42 -27.99
C PRO A 58 -6.29 18.91 -28.07
N ALA A 59 -5.24 18.09 -27.97
CA ALA A 59 -5.40 16.64 -27.96
C ALA A 59 -6.12 16.15 -26.69
N TYR A 60 -5.73 16.66 -25.51
CA TYR A 60 -6.39 16.35 -24.24
C TYR A 60 -7.80 16.93 -24.16
N GLN A 61 -8.06 18.11 -24.73
CA GLN A 61 -9.42 18.66 -24.81
C GLN A 61 -10.34 17.75 -25.63
N ARG A 62 -9.88 17.22 -26.77
CA ARG A 62 -10.64 16.24 -27.57
C ARG A 62 -10.91 14.95 -26.78
N LEU A 63 -9.88 14.43 -26.08
CA LEU A 63 -10.03 13.25 -25.23
C LEU A 63 -11.05 13.51 -24.11
N MET A 64 -10.95 14.65 -23.44
CA MET A 64 -11.89 15.05 -22.37
C MET A 64 -13.34 15.15 -22.89
N ALA A 65 -13.55 15.76 -24.05
CA ALA A 65 -14.86 15.84 -24.68
C ALA A 65 -15.43 14.45 -25.02
N PHE A 66 -14.62 13.56 -25.61
CA PHE A 66 -14.99 12.18 -25.88
C PHE A 66 -15.34 11.42 -24.59
N MET A 67 -14.52 11.54 -23.56
CA MET A 67 -14.78 10.89 -22.26
C MET A 67 -16.07 11.40 -21.60
N ALA A 68 -16.34 12.71 -21.70
CA ALA A 68 -17.52 13.32 -21.09
C ALA A 68 -18.84 13.05 -21.87
N SER A 69 -18.77 12.67 -23.13
CA SER A 69 -19.93 12.44 -24.00
C SER A 69 -20.06 10.96 -24.41
N ASP A 70 -19.44 10.57 -25.50
CA ASP A 70 -19.63 9.28 -26.15
C ASP A 70 -19.23 8.11 -25.27
N TYR A 71 -18.06 8.21 -24.64
CA TYR A 71 -17.55 7.15 -23.77
C TYR A 71 -18.37 7.03 -22.47
N LEU A 72 -18.78 8.17 -21.89
CA LEU A 72 -19.68 8.15 -20.72
C LEU A 72 -21.04 7.54 -21.05
N ALA A 73 -21.60 7.86 -22.22
CA ALA A 73 -22.87 7.28 -22.66
C ALA A 73 -22.80 5.76 -22.83
N ALA A 74 -21.70 5.26 -23.41
CA ALA A 74 -21.43 3.84 -23.59
C ALA A 74 -21.05 3.11 -22.29
N GLY A 75 -20.67 3.84 -21.23
CA GLY A 75 -20.26 3.27 -19.95
C GLY A 75 -21.39 2.49 -19.27
N ARG A 76 -21.02 1.40 -18.57
CA ARG A 76 -21.95 0.60 -17.76
C ARG A 76 -22.29 1.28 -16.42
N ASN A 77 -23.46 0.97 -15.87
CA ASN A 77 -23.87 1.45 -14.53
C ASN A 77 -23.43 0.49 -13.41
N SER A 78 -23.20 -0.80 -13.71
CA SER A 78 -22.74 -1.80 -12.76
C SER A 78 -21.31 -1.54 -12.28
N SER A 79 -20.99 -1.96 -11.06
CA SER A 79 -19.69 -1.75 -10.42
C SER A 79 -18.69 -2.86 -10.74
N GLY A 80 -19.10 -4.12 -10.59
CA GLY A 80 -18.27 -5.30 -10.69
C GLY A 80 -18.09 -5.87 -12.10
N PHE A 81 -17.25 -6.88 -12.22
CA PHE A 81 -17.03 -7.66 -13.45
C PHE A 81 -18.11 -8.71 -13.69
N ASP A 82 -18.89 -9.06 -12.66
CA ASP A 82 -20.09 -9.91 -12.75
C ASP A 82 -21.10 -9.46 -13.82
N ALA A 83 -21.03 -8.20 -14.21
CA ALA A 83 -21.83 -7.62 -15.29
C ALA A 83 -21.43 -8.10 -16.71
N TYR A 84 -20.31 -8.78 -16.87
CA TYR A 84 -19.83 -9.32 -18.13
C TYR A 84 -20.03 -10.82 -18.21
N SER A 85 -20.31 -11.37 -19.40
CA SER A 85 -20.44 -12.81 -19.62
C SER A 85 -19.16 -13.60 -19.30
N PHE A 86 -18.00 -12.97 -19.38
CA PHE A 86 -16.69 -13.52 -19.02
C PHE A 86 -16.23 -13.11 -17.62
N GLY A 87 -17.06 -12.39 -16.88
CA GLY A 87 -16.66 -11.70 -15.66
C GLY A 87 -16.21 -12.62 -14.53
N GLU A 88 -16.90 -13.75 -14.37
CA GLU A 88 -16.55 -14.78 -13.39
C GLU A 88 -15.18 -15.41 -13.70
N ASP A 89 -14.97 -15.83 -14.94
CA ASP A 89 -13.70 -16.43 -15.36
C ASP A 89 -12.53 -15.45 -15.21
N TYR A 90 -12.74 -14.19 -15.60
CA TYR A 90 -11.74 -13.14 -15.44
C TYR A 90 -11.43 -12.86 -13.98
N TYR A 91 -12.45 -12.76 -13.12
CA TYR A 91 -12.23 -12.50 -11.70
C TYR A 91 -11.51 -13.68 -11.02
N ASN A 92 -11.89 -14.91 -11.32
CA ASN A 92 -11.20 -16.11 -10.84
C ASN A 92 -9.72 -16.14 -11.30
N TYR A 93 -9.45 -15.71 -12.54
CA TYR A 93 -8.07 -15.52 -13.00
C TYR A 93 -7.35 -14.44 -12.20
N ALA A 94 -7.96 -13.27 -11.97
CA ALA A 94 -7.39 -12.18 -11.20
C ALA A 94 -7.08 -12.58 -9.74
N VAL A 95 -8.00 -13.30 -9.10
CA VAL A 95 -7.79 -13.87 -7.75
C VAL A 95 -6.52 -14.73 -7.73
N ARG A 96 -6.40 -15.70 -8.65
CA ARG A 96 -5.20 -16.56 -8.73
C ARG A 96 -3.92 -15.76 -9.02
N LEU A 97 -4.00 -14.79 -9.92
CA LEU A 97 -2.87 -13.95 -10.30
C LEU A 97 -2.32 -13.16 -9.11
N TYR A 98 -3.19 -12.49 -8.36
CA TYR A 98 -2.80 -11.60 -7.30
C TYR A 98 -2.56 -12.29 -5.96
N THR A 99 -3.30 -13.35 -5.64
CA THR A 99 -3.12 -14.10 -4.39
C THR A 99 -2.13 -15.25 -4.50
N THR A 100 -1.86 -15.74 -5.71
CA THR A 100 -1.07 -16.96 -5.98
C THR A 100 -1.57 -18.19 -5.20
N THR A 101 -2.89 -18.28 -4.98
CA THR A 101 -3.58 -19.38 -4.29
C THR A 101 -4.73 -19.92 -5.15
N ASP A 102 -5.25 -21.10 -4.78
CA ASP A 102 -6.42 -21.70 -5.40
C ASP A 102 -7.73 -21.38 -4.63
N MET A 103 -7.69 -20.40 -3.70
CA MET A 103 -8.88 -19.98 -2.96
C MET A 103 -9.96 -19.44 -3.91
N THR A 104 -11.18 -19.82 -3.66
CA THR A 104 -12.34 -19.26 -4.34
C THR A 104 -12.70 -17.87 -3.81
N ALA A 105 -13.41 -17.08 -4.60
CA ALA A 105 -13.91 -15.78 -4.16
C ALA A 105 -14.82 -15.88 -2.91
N ASP A 106 -15.60 -16.95 -2.79
CA ASP A 106 -16.46 -17.19 -1.63
C ASP A 106 -15.66 -17.49 -0.37
N GLU A 107 -14.64 -18.33 -0.45
CA GLU A 107 -13.73 -18.60 0.69
C GLU A 107 -13.03 -17.32 1.14
N ILE A 108 -12.55 -16.49 0.20
CA ILE A 108 -11.92 -15.20 0.51
C ILE A 108 -12.92 -14.23 1.16
N HIS A 109 -14.15 -14.17 0.65
CA HIS A 109 -15.18 -13.33 1.24
C HIS A 109 -15.49 -13.72 2.68
N GLN A 110 -15.68 -15.03 2.96
CA GLN A 110 -15.94 -15.52 4.32
C GLN A 110 -14.74 -15.29 5.25
N LEU A 111 -13.53 -15.50 4.75
CA LEU A 111 -12.31 -15.16 5.48
C LEU A 111 -12.27 -13.67 5.83
N GLY A 112 -12.61 -12.79 4.88
CA GLY A 112 -12.70 -11.35 5.10
C GLY A 112 -13.69 -10.99 6.20
N LEU A 113 -14.90 -11.55 6.16
CA LEU A 113 -15.92 -11.33 7.20
C LEU A 113 -15.43 -11.77 8.59
N SER A 114 -14.77 -12.92 8.70
CA SER A 114 -14.23 -13.41 9.96
C SER A 114 -13.10 -12.52 10.51
N GLU A 115 -12.20 -12.06 9.64
CA GLU A 115 -11.11 -11.14 10.04
C GLU A 115 -11.63 -9.77 10.45
N VAL A 116 -12.63 -9.21 9.75
CA VAL A 116 -13.30 -7.97 10.16
C VAL A 116 -13.93 -8.13 11.56
N ALA A 117 -14.61 -9.25 11.83
CA ALA A 117 -15.20 -9.52 13.14
C ALA A 117 -14.13 -9.62 14.25
N ARG A 118 -13.03 -10.33 13.99
CA ARG A 118 -11.89 -10.47 14.92
C ARG A 118 -11.29 -9.10 15.25
N LEU A 119 -10.98 -8.32 14.22
CA LEU A 119 -10.36 -7.00 14.39
C LEU A 119 -11.28 -6.01 15.09
N ARG A 120 -12.59 -6.01 14.80
CA ARG A 120 -13.56 -5.20 15.57
C ARG A 120 -13.53 -5.52 17.07
N SER A 121 -13.41 -6.80 17.42
CA SER A 121 -13.30 -7.21 18.82
C SER A 121 -12.04 -6.64 19.49
N GLU A 122 -10.90 -6.68 18.80
CA GLU A 122 -9.65 -6.10 19.31
C GLU A 122 -9.71 -4.57 19.40
N MET A 123 -10.28 -3.90 18.39
CA MET A 123 -10.49 -2.44 18.44
C MET A 123 -11.39 -2.02 19.60
N GLU A 124 -12.45 -2.78 19.88
CA GLU A 124 -13.32 -2.57 21.06
C GLU A 124 -12.54 -2.74 22.38
N ARG A 125 -11.60 -3.68 22.43
CA ARG A 125 -10.72 -3.87 23.59
C ARG A 125 -9.84 -2.63 23.81
N ILE A 126 -9.19 -2.11 22.75
CA ILE A 126 -8.36 -0.91 22.86
C ILE A 126 -9.19 0.32 23.21
N LYS A 127 -10.36 0.51 22.61
CA LYS A 127 -11.30 1.58 22.95
C LYS A 127 -11.62 1.58 24.47
N LYS A 128 -11.86 0.40 25.06
CA LYS A 128 -12.09 0.26 26.51
C LYS A 128 -10.83 0.56 27.32
N GLN A 129 -9.66 0.11 26.85
CA GLN A 129 -8.38 0.33 27.51
C GLN A 129 -8.05 1.84 27.64
N VAL A 130 -8.35 2.64 26.62
CA VAL A 130 -8.14 4.11 26.65
C VAL A 130 -9.29 4.86 27.35
N GLY A 131 -10.31 4.14 27.86
CA GLY A 131 -11.42 4.71 28.61
C GLY A 131 -12.46 5.48 27.77
N PHE A 132 -12.49 5.29 26.45
CA PHE A 132 -13.45 5.99 25.60
C PHE A 132 -14.86 5.40 25.78
N LYS A 133 -15.84 6.31 25.97
CA LYS A 133 -17.26 5.96 26.13
C LYS A 133 -18.02 6.33 24.87
N GLY A 134 -18.49 5.37 24.13
CA GLY A 134 -19.20 5.51 22.88
C GLY A 134 -19.09 4.21 22.08
N ASP A 135 -19.71 4.18 20.90
CA ASP A 135 -19.53 3.07 19.97
C ASP A 135 -18.18 3.16 19.24
N LEU A 136 -17.88 2.17 18.41
CA LEU A 136 -16.60 2.10 17.72
C LEU A 136 -16.46 3.19 16.64
N ASN A 137 -17.56 3.57 15.99
CA ASN A 137 -17.54 4.63 14.97
C ASN A 137 -17.26 6.00 15.61
N ALA A 138 -17.84 6.28 16.76
CA ALA A 138 -17.52 7.48 17.55
C ALA A 138 -16.04 7.46 18.00
N PHE A 139 -15.47 6.29 18.27
CA PHE A 139 -14.06 6.16 18.60
C PHE A 139 -13.16 6.41 17.37
N PHE A 140 -13.55 5.97 16.17
CA PHE A 140 -12.85 6.32 14.94
C PHE A 140 -12.78 7.83 14.74
N ASP A 141 -13.91 8.53 14.90
CA ASP A 141 -13.96 9.99 14.84
C ASP A 141 -13.07 10.65 15.91
N HIS A 142 -13.10 10.13 17.12
CA HIS A 142 -12.24 10.60 18.21
C HIS A 142 -10.76 10.48 17.86
N VAL A 143 -10.30 9.35 17.37
CA VAL A 143 -8.88 9.13 16.99
C VAL A 143 -8.48 10.08 15.87
N ARG A 144 -9.31 10.21 14.82
CA ARG A 144 -9.04 11.09 13.68
C ARG A 144 -8.93 12.57 14.05
N THR A 145 -9.63 13.01 15.11
CA THR A 145 -9.75 14.45 15.46
C THR A 145 -9.00 14.82 16.74
N LYS A 146 -8.43 13.84 17.46
CA LYS A 146 -7.73 14.04 18.72
C LYS A 146 -6.47 14.88 18.56
N LYS A 147 -6.46 16.10 19.08
CA LYS A 147 -5.36 17.05 18.91
C LYS A 147 -4.03 16.57 19.49
N SER A 148 -4.03 15.77 20.54
CA SER A 148 -2.79 15.19 21.07
C SER A 148 -2.11 14.17 20.13
N LEU A 149 -2.83 13.68 19.11
CA LEU A 149 -2.29 12.82 18.04
C LEU A 149 -1.84 13.63 16.80
N MET A 150 -1.89 14.96 16.87
CA MET A 150 -1.45 15.89 15.83
C MET A 150 -0.41 16.87 16.41
N PRO A 151 0.76 16.36 16.84
CA PRO A 151 1.68 17.15 17.66
C PRO A 151 2.58 18.10 16.87
N PHE A 152 2.59 18.04 15.54
CA PHE A 152 3.60 18.66 14.72
C PHE A 152 3.20 20.04 14.20
N ASP A 153 4.21 20.93 14.09
CA ASP A 153 4.10 22.28 13.58
C ASP A 153 4.93 22.50 12.31
N ASP A 154 5.91 21.64 12.07
CA ASP A 154 6.82 21.68 10.92
C ASP A 154 6.86 20.30 10.25
N PRO A 155 6.79 20.20 8.92
CA PRO A 155 6.90 18.92 8.21
C PRO A 155 8.15 18.11 8.52
N GLN A 156 9.27 18.76 8.87
CA GLN A 156 10.50 18.05 9.26
C GLN A 156 10.29 17.21 10.52
N GLN A 157 9.46 17.64 11.45
CA GLN A 157 9.14 16.88 12.66
C GLN A 157 8.49 15.55 12.37
N VAL A 158 7.71 15.44 11.29
CA VAL A 158 7.14 14.14 10.82
C VAL A 158 8.26 13.20 10.37
N ILE A 159 9.20 13.71 9.58
CA ILE A 159 10.36 12.93 9.11
C ILE A 159 11.24 12.50 10.31
N ASP A 160 11.47 13.40 11.24
CA ASP A 160 12.25 13.14 12.47
C ASP A 160 11.56 12.08 13.35
N ASN A 161 10.20 12.07 13.40
CA ASN A 161 9.43 11.06 14.11
C ASN A 161 9.65 9.65 13.52
N PHE A 162 9.63 9.50 12.19
CA PHE A 162 9.94 8.22 11.57
C PHE A 162 11.38 7.76 11.82
N ASN A 163 12.34 8.68 11.82
CA ASN A 163 13.72 8.36 12.18
C ASN A 163 13.82 7.93 13.66
N ALA A 164 13.08 8.57 14.56
CA ALA A 164 13.02 8.17 15.97
C ALA A 164 12.39 6.78 16.18
N ILE A 165 11.35 6.42 15.39
CA ILE A 165 10.78 5.06 15.38
C ILE A 165 11.85 4.05 14.97
N HIS A 166 12.62 4.34 13.92
CA HIS A 166 13.75 3.48 13.51
C HIS A 166 14.76 3.30 14.65
N ASP A 167 15.19 4.39 15.28
CA ASP A 167 16.17 4.31 16.37
C ASP A 167 15.65 3.51 17.58
N LYS A 168 14.35 3.64 17.91
CA LYS A 168 13.68 2.88 18.99
C LYS A 168 13.75 1.37 18.77
N MET A 169 13.56 0.91 17.54
CA MET A 169 13.47 -0.53 17.23
C MET A 169 14.80 -1.17 16.77
N LYS A 170 15.74 -0.37 16.30
CA LYS A 170 16.98 -0.84 15.64
C LYS A 170 17.72 -1.94 16.41
N ALA A 171 17.87 -1.80 17.74
CA ALA A 171 18.56 -2.78 18.56
C ALA A 171 17.82 -4.13 18.67
N LYS A 172 16.54 -4.20 18.28
CA LYS A 172 15.72 -5.41 18.33
C LYS A 172 15.60 -6.12 16.98
N VAL A 173 16.00 -5.45 15.89
CA VAL A 173 15.97 -6.06 14.54
C VAL A 173 16.88 -7.30 14.48
N ASP A 174 18.07 -7.23 15.07
CA ASP A 174 19.03 -8.36 15.11
C ASP A 174 18.48 -9.59 15.83
N ALA A 175 17.55 -9.41 16.77
CA ALA A 175 16.91 -10.52 17.49
C ALA A 175 15.90 -11.28 16.62
N LEU A 176 15.37 -10.64 15.57
CA LEU A 176 14.36 -11.23 14.68
C LEU A 176 14.92 -11.58 13.30
N PHE A 177 16.02 -10.97 12.87
CA PHE A 177 16.55 -11.10 11.51
C PHE A 177 18.05 -11.36 11.50
N GLU A 178 18.45 -12.42 10.80
CA GLU A 178 19.85 -12.72 10.51
C GLU A 178 20.31 -11.99 9.24
N LEU A 179 19.50 -12.03 8.19
CA LEU A 179 19.75 -11.30 6.95
C LEU A 179 19.38 -9.84 7.14
N GLN A 180 20.26 -8.94 6.71
CA GLN A 180 20.01 -7.51 6.69
C GLN A 180 20.45 -6.88 5.36
N PRO A 181 19.69 -5.96 4.78
CA PRO A 181 20.08 -5.29 3.56
C PRO A 181 21.25 -4.34 3.78
N LYS A 182 22.08 -4.20 2.75
CA LYS A 182 23.20 -3.24 2.69
C LYS A 182 22.79 -1.91 2.08
N THR A 183 21.74 -1.92 1.28
CA THR A 183 21.20 -0.72 0.62
C THR A 183 20.81 0.31 1.66
N ALA A 184 21.31 1.54 1.49
CA ALA A 184 20.97 2.66 2.36
C ALA A 184 19.47 2.98 2.30
N PHE A 185 18.94 3.51 3.40
CA PHE A 185 17.53 3.85 3.56
C PHE A 185 17.37 5.31 4.00
N GLU A 186 16.34 5.96 3.48
CA GLU A 186 15.98 7.33 3.84
C GLU A 186 14.46 7.50 3.95
N VAL A 187 14.02 8.38 4.85
CA VAL A 187 12.64 8.88 4.90
C VAL A 187 12.62 10.28 4.28
N ARG A 188 11.71 10.51 3.33
CA ARG A 188 11.57 11.80 2.64
C ARG A 188 10.12 12.23 2.55
N ARG A 189 9.91 13.53 2.58
CA ARG A 189 8.62 14.13 2.24
C ARG A 189 8.34 13.94 0.74
N VAL A 190 7.09 13.65 0.38
CA VAL A 190 6.62 13.66 -1.01
C VAL A 190 6.76 15.08 -1.59
N GLU A 191 7.06 15.18 -2.88
CA GLU A 191 7.20 16.47 -3.54
C GLU A 191 5.89 17.28 -3.50
N ALA A 192 5.99 18.57 -3.20
CA ALA A 192 4.86 19.46 -2.93
C ALA A 192 3.77 19.46 -4.03
N PHE A 193 4.16 19.28 -5.31
CA PHE A 193 3.22 19.33 -6.43
C PHE A 193 2.26 18.11 -6.49
N ARG A 194 2.66 16.95 -5.93
CA ARG A 194 1.86 15.71 -5.93
C ARG A 194 1.38 15.28 -4.55
N GLU A 195 1.81 15.94 -3.49
CA GLU A 195 1.61 15.55 -2.10
C GLU A 195 0.13 15.39 -1.71
N LYS A 196 -0.76 16.21 -2.28
CA LYS A 196 -2.21 16.12 -2.02
C LYS A 196 -2.89 14.88 -2.61
N SER A 197 -2.24 14.23 -3.57
CA SER A 197 -2.78 13.06 -4.28
C SER A 197 -1.96 11.78 -4.06
N ALA A 198 -0.78 11.90 -3.45
CA ALA A 198 0.06 10.76 -3.15
C ALA A 198 -0.36 10.08 -1.84
N SER A 199 -0.21 8.77 -1.79
CA SER A 199 -0.12 8.00 -0.54
C SER A 199 1.32 7.84 -0.10
N ALA A 200 1.54 7.46 1.16
CA ALA A 200 2.82 6.98 1.62
C ALA A 200 3.24 5.76 0.80
N HIS A 201 4.53 5.66 0.46
CA HIS A 201 5.03 4.57 -0.37
C HIS A 201 6.54 4.44 -0.29
N TYR A 202 7.04 3.24 -0.54
CA TYR A 202 8.46 2.96 -0.66
C TYR A 202 8.89 2.93 -2.14
N ASN A 203 10.02 3.60 -2.45
CA ASN A 203 10.71 3.49 -3.73
C ASN A 203 12.03 2.75 -3.55
N PRO A 204 12.24 1.62 -4.26
CA PRO A 204 13.46 0.83 -4.15
C PRO A 204 14.74 1.61 -4.50
N GLY A 205 15.84 1.23 -3.87
CA GLY A 205 17.17 1.65 -4.27
C GLY A 205 17.51 1.20 -5.71
N SER A 206 18.61 1.73 -6.26
CA SER A 206 19.10 1.24 -7.55
C SER A 206 19.79 -0.11 -7.41
N LEU A 207 19.71 -0.96 -8.45
CA LEU A 207 20.36 -2.28 -8.47
C LEU A 207 21.89 -2.21 -8.30
N ASP A 208 22.52 -1.10 -8.68
CA ASP A 208 23.95 -0.85 -8.54
C ASP A 208 24.33 -0.29 -7.15
N GLY A 209 23.35 -0.10 -6.25
CA GLY A 209 23.55 0.41 -4.89
C GLY A 209 23.91 1.91 -4.79
N THR A 210 23.92 2.66 -5.90
CA THR A 210 24.31 4.09 -5.90
C THR A 210 23.22 5.02 -5.40
N ARG A 211 21.95 4.59 -5.41
CA ARG A 211 20.81 5.34 -4.92
C ARG A 211 20.13 4.58 -3.78
N PRO A 212 19.85 5.25 -2.62
CA PRO A 212 19.17 4.61 -1.49
C PRO A 212 17.72 4.22 -1.83
N GLY A 213 17.17 3.31 -1.04
CA GLY A 213 15.74 3.12 -0.92
C GLY A 213 15.11 4.27 -0.16
N VAL A 214 13.93 4.73 -0.59
CA VAL A 214 13.29 5.91 0.00
C VAL A 214 11.85 5.62 0.37
N PHE A 215 11.54 5.81 1.64
CA PHE A 215 10.17 5.87 2.13
C PHE A 215 9.65 7.31 1.99
N TYR A 216 8.64 7.51 1.15
CA TYR A 216 8.03 8.82 0.91
C TYR A 216 6.77 9.01 1.75
N VAL A 217 6.71 10.13 2.50
CA VAL A 217 5.60 10.49 3.37
C VAL A 217 4.92 11.75 2.85
N PRO A 218 3.62 11.72 2.50
CA PRO A 218 2.86 12.91 2.15
C PRO A 218 2.47 13.71 3.42
N ILE A 219 2.74 15.02 3.42
CA ILE A 219 2.43 15.91 4.55
C ILE A 219 1.71 17.17 4.00
N PRO A 220 0.53 17.02 3.40
CA PRO A 220 -0.15 18.14 2.75
C PRO A 220 -0.58 19.23 3.75
N ASN A 221 -0.83 18.88 5.00
CA ASN A 221 -1.10 19.79 6.11
C ASN A 221 -0.54 19.22 7.41
N VAL A 222 0.60 19.71 7.84
CA VAL A 222 1.27 19.24 9.05
C VAL A 222 0.44 19.40 10.32
N LYS A 223 -0.42 20.42 10.40
CA LYS A 223 -1.29 20.65 11.57
C LYS A 223 -2.42 19.63 11.71
N GLU A 224 -2.69 18.87 10.66
CA GLU A 224 -3.68 17.79 10.62
C GLU A 224 -3.02 16.42 10.49
N TYR A 225 -1.68 16.37 10.46
CA TYR A 225 -0.96 15.11 10.40
C TYR A 225 -1.15 14.34 11.71
N ASN A 226 -1.74 13.15 11.62
CA ASN A 226 -2.09 12.32 12.76
C ASN A 226 -1.12 11.14 12.87
N VAL A 227 -0.45 11.03 14.01
CA VAL A 227 0.64 10.06 14.24
C VAL A 227 0.18 8.67 14.64
N PHE A 228 -1.11 8.42 14.80
CA PHE A 228 -1.62 7.19 15.44
C PHE A 228 -1.26 5.89 14.70
N SER A 229 -0.81 5.96 13.44
CA SER A 229 -0.38 4.82 12.64
C SER A 229 1.08 4.93 12.15
N ASP A 230 1.89 5.82 12.72
CA ASP A 230 3.25 6.02 12.23
C ASP A 230 4.16 4.83 12.48
N GLU A 231 4.03 4.14 13.64
CA GLU A 231 4.82 2.94 13.93
C GLU A 231 4.47 1.79 12.97
N ASP A 232 3.20 1.61 12.67
CA ASP A 232 2.68 0.64 11.72
C ASP A 232 3.16 0.93 10.28
N LEU A 233 2.98 2.15 9.84
CA LEU A 233 3.38 2.60 8.51
C LEU A 233 4.90 2.46 8.29
N PHE A 234 5.71 2.75 9.32
CA PHE A 234 7.15 2.54 9.26
C PHE A 234 7.51 1.07 9.08
N LEU A 235 6.85 0.17 9.81
CA LEU A 235 7.08 -1.27 9.68
C LEU A 235 6.69 -1.79 8.29
N HIS A 236 5.66 -1.21 7.66
CA HIS A 236 5.19 -1.59 6.33
C HIS A 236 6.17 -1.13 5.23
N GLU A 237 6.45 0.16 5.18
CA GLU A 237 7.18 0.77 4.06
C GLU A 237 8.71 0.63 4.20
N ALA A 238 9.19 0.60 5.45
CA ALA A 238 10.60 0.67 5.76
C ALA A 238 11.17 -0.67 6.26
N ILE A 239 11.47 -0.74 7.55
CA ILE A 239 12.18 -1.83 8.21
C ILE A 239 11.26 -2.47 9.24
N PRO A 240 11.00 -3.79 9.14
CA PRO A 240 11.54 -4.76 8.19
C PRO A 240 10.66 -5.03 6.94
N GLY A 241 9.78 -4.08 6.56
CA GLY A 241 8.82 -4.21 5.46
C GLY A 241 9.43 -4.13 4.07
N HIS A 242 8.87 -3.25 3.22
CA HIS A 242 9.22 -3.17 1.81
C HIS A 242 10.70 -2.89 1.54
N HIS A 243 11.30 -1.91 2.24
CA HIS A 243 12.73 -1.64 2.05
C HIS A 243 13.57 -2.88 2.31
N PHE A 244 13.32 -3.54 3.42
CA PHE A 244 14.10 -4.70 3.85
C PHE A 244 13.99 -5.87 2.87
N GLN A 245 12.78 -6.26 2.51
CA GLN A 245 12.50 -7.39 1.63
C GLN A 245 13.02 -7.14 0.20
N ILE A 246 12.74 -5.97 -0.37
CA ILE A 246 13.11 -5.65 -1.75
C ILE A 246 14.63 -5.51 -1.88
N SER A 247 15.28 -4.86 -0.91
CA SER A 247 16.74 -4.71 -0.93
C SER A 247 17.44 -6.04 -0.83
N LEU A 248 17.02 -6.93 0.07
CA LEU A 248 17.59 -8.30 0.15
C LEU A 248 17.44 -9.07 -1.16
N GLN A 249 16.28 -8.96 -1.82
CA GLN A 249 16.06 -9.59 -3.13
C GLN A 249 16.98 -9.01 -4.22
N GLN A 250 17.16 -7.68 -4.26
CA GLN A 250 18.03 -7.02 -5.24
C GLN A 250 19.50 -7.33 -5.02
N GLU A 251 19.93 -7.45 -3.77
CA GLU A 251 21.31 -7.75 -3.36
C GLU A 251 21.69 -9.23 -3.51
N ASN A 252 20.74 -10.13 -3.68
CA ASN A 252 20.99 -11.55 -3.76
C ASN A 252 21.67 -11.93 -5.10
N THR A 253 22.96 -12.25 -5.01
CA THR A 253 23.79 -12.62 -6.18
C THR A 253 23.46 -13.99 -6.78
N GLU A 254 22.79 -14.86 -6.02
CA GLU A 254 22.37 -16.19 -6.48
C GLU A 254 21.12 -16.14 -7.36
N LEU A 255 20.39 -15.01 -7.33
CA LEU A 255 19.20 -14.83 -8.16
C LEU A 255 19.58 -14.36 -9.58
N PRO A 256 19.02 -14.96 -10.64
CA PRO A 256 19.13 -14.40 -11.98
C PRO A 256 18.49 -13.01 -12.04
N ASP A 257 18.98 -12.14 -12.93
CA ASP A 257 18.62 -10.71 -12.92
C ASP A 257 17.12 -10.44 -13.01
N PHE A 258 16.36 -11.21 -13.78
CA PHE A 258 14.91 -11.03 -13.87
C PHE A 258 14.21 -11.29 -12.51
N ARG A 259 14.78 -12.14 -11.66
CA ARG A 259 14.24 -12.44 -10.33
C ARG A 259 14.48 -11.31 -9.33
N LYS A 260 15.50 -10.49 -9.51
CA LYS A 260 15.83 -9.36 -8.62
C LYS A 260 14.75 -8.26 -8.64
N THR A 261 13.96 -8.20 -9.71
CA THR A 261 12.87 -7.22 -9.89
C THR A 261 11.48 -7.86 -9.98
N LEU A 262 11.40 -9.20 -9.88
CA LEU A 262 10.14 -9.92 -9.95
C LEU A 262 9.28 -9.61 -8.73
N TRP A 263 8.01 -9.34 -8.95
CA TRP A 263 7.05 -9.01 -7.90
C TRP A 263 5.83 -9.92 -7.94
N TYR A 264 5.54 -10.56 -6.81
CA TYR A 264 4.27 -11.21 -6.53
C TYR A 264 3.58 -10.43 -5.40
N SER A 265 2.44 -9.81 -5.71
CA SER A 265 1.77 -8.89 -4.79
C SER A 265 1.44 -9.54 -3.44
N SER A 266 0.96 -10.79 -3.44
CA SER A 266 0.66 -11.50 -2.19
C SER A 266 1.90 -11.84 -1.33
N TYR A 267 3.07 -11.93 -1.94
CA TYR A 267 4.30 -12.11 -1.18
C TYR A 267 4.79 -10.77 -0.62
N GLY A 268 4.99 -9.75 -1.46
CA GLY A 268 5.57 -8.49 -1.03
C GLY A 268 4.65 -7.68 -0.09
N GLU A 269 3.37 -7.54 -0.45
CA GLU A 269 2.39 -6.88 0.42
C GLU A 269 2.06 -7.72 1.66
N GLY A 270 2.00 -9.04 1.48
CA GLY A 270 1.80 -9.97 2.59
C GLY A 270 2.95 -9.93 3.60
N TRP A 271 4.18 -9.80 3.13
CA TRP A 271 5.36 -9.61 3.98
C TRP A 271 5.28 -8.29 4.74
N ALA A 272 5.04 -7.16 4.04
CA ALA A 272 4.94 -5.86 4.68
C ALA A 272 3.84 -5.83 5.76
N LEU A 273 2.67 -6.41 5.46
CA LEU A 273 1.57 -6.52 6.41
C LEU A 273 1.89 -7.49 7.58
N TYR A 274 2.67 -8.54 7.34
CA TYR A 274 3.18 -9.41 8.40
C TYR A 274 4.14 -8.65 9.32
N CYS A 275 5.01 -7.79 8.77
CA CYS A 275 5.93 -6.97 9.54
C CYS A 275 5.22 -6.00 10.50
N GLU A 276 4.06 -5.46 10.12
CA GLU A 276 3.22 -4.66 11.01
C GLU A 276 2.89 -5.43 12.31
N SER A 277 2.63 -6.74 12.22
CA SER A 277 2.34 -7.58 13.38
C SER A 277 3.54 -7.85 14.30
N LEU A 278 4.77 -7.56 13.87
CA LEU A 278 5.99 -7.71 14.67
C LEU A 278 6.28 -6.51 15.59
N GLY A 279 5.47 -5.46 15.55
CA GLY A 279 5.76 -4.22 16.26
C GLY A 279 6.02 -4.40 17.75
N GLN A 280 5.25 -5.24 18.46
CA GLN A 280 5.48 -5.51 19.89
C GLN A 280 6.81 -6.23 20.13
N GLU A 281 7.18 -7.19 19.28
CA GLU A 281 8.47 -7.89 19.35
C GLU A 281 9.64 -6.91 19.09
N LEU A 282 9.41 -5.90 18.25
CA LEU A 282 10.35 -4.82 17.94
C LEU A 282 10.33 -3.66 18.96
N GLY A 283 9.45 -3.73 19.99
CA GLY A 283 9.35 -2.71 21.04
C GLY A 283 8.57 -1.47 20.65
N LEU A 284 7.67 -1.61 19.71
CA LEU A 284 6.69 -0.63 19.28
C LEU A 284 5.31 -0.95 19.90
N TYR A 285 4.32 -0.09 19.65
CA TYR A 285 2.92 -0.25 20.12
C TYR A 285 2.73 -0.22 21.63
N ASP A 286 3.66 0.40 22.37
CA ASP A 286 3.47 0.66 23.82
C ASP A 286 2.32 1.65 24.04
N ASP A 287 2.13 2.61 23.15
CA ASP A 287 0.98 3.51 23.12
C ASP A 287 -0.23 2.75 22.53
N PRO A 288 -1.35 2.64 23.27
CA PRO A 288 -2.58 2.02 22.75
C PRO A 288 -3.11 2.65 21.46
N TYR A 289 -2.83 3.93 21.20
CA TYR A 289 -3.22 4.58 19.94
C TYR A 289 -2.36 4.10 18.77
N GLN A 290 -1.05 3.85 18.95
CA GLN A 290 -0.21 3.24 17.92
C GLN A 290 -0.65 1.80 17.62
N TYR A 291 -0.97 1.02 18.67
CA TYR A 291 -1.52 -0.33 18.47
C TYR A 291 -2.88 -0.29 17.77
N PHE A 292 -3.71 0.71 18.06
CA PHE A 292 -4.97 0.94 17.33
C PHE A 292 -4.70 1.31 15.86
N GLY A 293 -3.63 2.03 15.56
CA GLY A 293 -3.18 2.34 14.19
C GLY A 293 -2.91 1.07 13.39
N MET A 294 -2.14 0.15 13.95
CA MET A 294 -1.89 -1.17 13.35
C MET A 294 -3.19 -1.95 13.13
N LEU A 295 -4.11 -1.97 14.11
CA LEU A 295 -5.42 -2.62 13.94
C LEU A 295 -6.26 -1.95 12.84
N SER A 296 -6.18 -0.62 12.69
CA SER A 296 -6.86 0.13 11.62
C SER A 296 -6.30 -0.23 10.24
N ALA A 297 -4.99 -0.30 10.11
CA ALA A 297 -4.33 -0.71 8.88
C ALA A 297 -4.68 -2.17 8.52
N GLU A 298 -4.64 -3.08 9.49
CA GLU A 298 -5.04 -4.48 9.29
C GLU A 298 -6.53 -4.61 8.93
N MET A 299 -7.42 -3.81 9.57
CA MET A 299 -8.85 -3.75 9.28
C MET A 299 -9.11 -3.32 7.84
N HIS A 300 -8.45 -2.26 7.38
CA HIS A 300 -8.55 -1.79 6.00
C HIS A 300 -8.24 -2.93 5.00
N ARG A 301 -7.21 -3.74 5.27
CA ARG A 301 -6.83 -4.88 4.43
C ARG A 301 -7.80 -6.07 4.56
N ALA A 302 -8.42 -6.26 5.72
CA ALA A 302 -9.48 -7.27 5.90
C ALA A 302 -10.77 -6.89 5.15
N ILE A 303 -11.17 -5.62 5.20
CA ILE A 303 -12.32 -5.08 4.45
C ILE A 303 -12.15 -5.30 2.95
N ARG A 304 -10.93 -5.16 2.41
CA ARG A 304 -10.63 -5.41 1.00
C ARG A 304 -11.07 -6.80 0.55
N LEU A 305 -10.91 -7.84 1.38
CA LEU A 305 -11.37 -9.20 1.06
C LEU A 305 -12.89 -9.26 0.86
N VAL A 306 -13.64 -8.49 1.64
CA VAL A 306 -15.10 -8.48 1.60
C VAL A 306 -15.61 -7.65 0.43
N VAL A 307 -15.08 -6.43 0.25
CA VAL A 307 -15.62 -5.48 -0.74
C VAL A 307 -15.20 -5.81 -2.16
N ASP A 308 -13.96 -6.29 -2.38
CA ASP A 308 -13.51 -6.68 -3.73
C ASP A 308 -14.31 -7.88 -4.25
N THR A 309 -14.44 -8.94 -3.44
CA THR A 309 -15.27 -10.09 -3.78
C THR A 309 -16.76 -9.71 -3.88
N GLY A 310 -17.25 -8.84 -2.99
CA GLY A 310 -18.61 -8.31 -3.01
C GLY A 310 -18.95 -7.61 -4.33
N LEU A 311 -18.06 -6.72 -4.78
CA LEU A 311 -18.20 -5.98 -6.04
C LEU A 311 -18.21 -6.91 -7.26
N HIS A 312 -17.32 -7.91 -7.30
CA HIS A 312 -17.03 -8.67 -8.51
C HIS A 312 -17.78 -10.02 -8.62
N THR A 313 -18.36 -10.53 -7.53
CA THR A 313 -19.06 -11.83 -7.52
C THR A 313 -20.42 -11.83 -6.83
N LYS A 314 -20.78 -10.77 -6.08
CA LYS A 314 -22.03 -10.74 -5.30
C LYS A 314 -22.94 -9.57 -5.68
N GLY A 315 -22.66 -8.91 -6.81
CA GLY A 315 -23.48 -7.82 -7.34
C GLY A 315 -23.52 -6.56 -6.46
N TRP A 316 -22.52 -6.35 -5.59
CA TRP A 316 -22.49 -5.16 -4.77
C TRP A 316 -22.36 -3.91 -5.63
N THR A 317 -23.13 -2.90 -5.30
CA THR A 317 -22.93 -1.57 -5.85
C THR A 317 -21.72 -0.89 -5.21
N ARG A 318 -21.21 0.13 -5.89
CA ARG A 318 -20.18 1.03 -5.33
C ARG A 318 -20.61 1.58 -3.97
N GLU A 319 -21.85 2.01 -3.85
CA GLU A 319 -22.43 2.61 -2.64
C GLU A 319 -22.53 1.59 -1.49
N GLN A 320 -22.85 0.33 -1.78
CA GLN A 320 -22.85 -0.74 -0.77
C GLN A 320 -21.45 -1.02 -0.25
N ALA A 321 -20.45 -1.05 -1.13
CA ALA A 321 -19.06 -1.24 -0.74
C ALA A 321 -18.54 -0.06 0.10
N ILE A 322 -18.86 1.18 -0.27
CA ILE A 322 -18.53 2.38 0.52
C ILE A 322 -19.19 2.32 1.90
N ALA A 323 -20.48 2.00 1.96
CA ALA A 323 -21.21 1.93 3.23
C ALA A 323 -20.65 0.84 4.15
N TYR A 324 -20.24 -0.32 3.60
CA TYR A 324 -19.59 -1.37 4.38
C TYR A 324 -18.26 -0.91 4.98
N SER A 325 -17.42 -0.24 4.19
CA SER A 325 -16.15 0.32 4.65
C SER A 325 -16.36 1.38 5.74
N LEU A 326 -17.23 2.37 5.52
CA LEU A 326 -17.56 3.42 6.50
C LEU A 326 -18.03 2.87 7.85
N ALA A 327 -18.71 1.73 7.85
CA ALA A 327 -19.20 1.08 9.07
C ALA A 327 -18.09 0.34 9.86
N ASN A 328 -16.93 0.08 9.25
CA ASN A 328 -15.93 -0.83 9.82
C ASN A 328 -14.51 -0.25 9.95
N GLU A 329 -14.20 0.88 9.33
CA GLU A 329 -12.84 1.45 9.37
C GLU A 329 -12.82 2.95 9.70
N ALA A 330 -11.66 3.42 10.17
CA ALA A 330 -11.46 4.80 10.61
C ALA A 330 -11.12 5.78 9.46
N GLU A 331 -11.08 5.31 8.21
CA GLU A 331 -10.71 6.14 7.06
C GLU A 331 -11.80 7.16 6.70
N PRO A 332 -11.43 8.35 6.21
CA PRO A 332 -12.41 9.34 5.76
C PRO A 332 -13.11 8.89 4.47
N GLU A 333 -14.37 9.31 4.28
CA GLU A 333 -15.21 8.90 3.14
C GLU A 333 -14.57 9.12 1.77
N TYR A 334 -13.81 10.20 1.58
CA TYR A 334 -13.14 10.47 0.30
C TYR A 334 -12.05 9.43 -0.02
N ALA A 335 -11.31 8.97 1.00
CA ALA A 335 -10.29 7.94 0.86
C ALA A 335 -10.92 6.57 0.58
N ILE A 336 -11.96 6.20 1.34
CA ILE A 336 -12.76 5.00 1.13
C ILE A 336 -13.33 4.97 -0.30
N THR A 337 -13.93 6.08 -0.74
CA THR A 337 -14.48 6.20 -2.10
C THR A 337 -13.40 5.97 -3.17
N SER A 338 -12.22 6.56 -2.98
CA SER A 338 -11.12 6.40 -3.93
C SER A 338 -10.63 4.95 -3.98
N GLU A 339 -10.55 4.28 -2.84
CA GLU A 339 -10.14 2.88 -2.74
C GLU A 339 -11.17 1.94 -3.38
N ILE A 340 -12.46 2.10 -3.09
CA ILE A 340 -13.52 1.30 -3.72
C ILE A 340 -13.49 1.46 -5.25
N GLU A 341 -13.32 2.68 -5.75
CA GLU A 341 -13.18 2.92 -7.19
C GLU A 341 -11.92 2.29 -7.79
N ARG A 342 -10.82 2.22 -7.03
CA ARG A 342 -9.61 1.48 -7.43
C ARG A 342 -9.89 -0.02 -7.54
N TYR A 343 -10.63 -0.62 -6.60
CA TYR A 343 -11.00 -2.04 -6.68
C TYR A 343 -11.89 -2.33 -7.88
N MET A 344 -12.83 -1.44 -8.20
CA MET A 344 -13.65 -1.57 -9.42
C MET A 344 -12.82 -1.54 -10.70
N ALA A 345 -11.67 -0.85 -10.71
CA ALA A 345 -10.77 -0.73 -11.86
C ALA A 345 -9.74 -1.86 -11.95
N ASN A 346 -9.33 -2.41 -10.81
CA ASN A 346 -8.27 -3.43 -10.71
C ASN A 346 -8.72 -4.59 -9.82
N PRO A 347 -9.62 -5.46 -10.31
CA PRO A 347 -10.21 -6.55 -9.54
C PRO A 347 -9.16 -7.53 -9.03
N GLY A 348 -9.33 -7.98 -7.78
CA GLY A 348 -8.51 -9.02 -7.15
C GLY A 348 -7.16 -8.51 -6.58
N GLN A 349 -6.63 -7.37 -7.02
CA GLN A 349 -5.35 -6.87 -6.51
C GLN A 349 -5.40 -6.58 -5.01
N ALA A 350 -6.50 -6.02 -4.54
CA ALA A 350 -6.70 -5.65 -3.14
C ALA A 350 -6.67 -6.86 -2.18
N LEU A 351 -6.93 -8.08 -2.67
CA LEU A 351 -6.93 -9.31 -1.89
C LEU A 351 -5.53 -9.74 -1.47
N SER A 352 -4.51 -9.40 -2.25
CA SER A 352 -3.15 -9.91 -2.12
C SER A 352 -2.54 -9.62 -0.74
N TYR A 353 -2.78 -8.45 -0.18
CA TYR A 353 -2.27 -7.99 1.12
C TYR A 353 -2.59 -8.95 2.26
N LYS A 354 -3.87 -9.09 2.53
CA LYS A 354 -4.35 -9.88 3.68
C LYS A 354 -4.15 -11.38 3.48
N ILE A 355 -4.35 -11.89 2.26
CA ILE A 355 -4.10 -13.30 1.94
C ILE A 355 -2.63 -13.65 2.15
N GLY A 356 -1.72 -12.77 1.73
CA GLY A 356 -0.28 -12.94 1.94
C GLY A 356 0.11 -12.94 3.41
N GLN A 357 -0.36 -11.95 4.18
CA GLN A 357 -0.13 -11.86 5.62
C GLN A 357 -0.59 -13.12 6.35
N LEU A 358 -1.83 -13.53 6.12
CA LEU A 358 -2.40 -14.71 6.80
C LEU A 358 -1.62 -15.98 6.45
N LYS A 359 -1.13 -16.10 5.22
CA LYS A 359 -0.30 -17.23 4.80
C LYS A 359 1.03 -17.26 5.53
N ILE A 360 1.73 -16.12 5.64
CA ILE A 360 3.03 -16.04 6.33
C ILE A 360 2.83 -16.31 7.82
N ARG A 361 1.80 -15.74 8.45
CA ARG A 361 1.46 -16.02 9.86
C ARG A 361 1.14 -17.49 10.10
N ALA A 362 0.37 -18.12 9.22
CA ALA A 362 0.06 -19.56 9.31
C ALA A 362 1.31 -20.43 9.18
N LEU A 363 2.25 -20.04 8.30
CA LEU A 363 3.52 -20.75 8.16
C LEU A 363 4.41 -20.59 9.40
N ARG A 364 4.45 -19.40 10.00
CA ARG A 364 5.14 -19.16 11.27
C ARG A 364 4.53 -20.01 12.39
N ALA A 365 3.24 -19.94 12.61
CA ALA A 365 2.56 -20.74 13.64
C ALA A 365 2.77 -22.24 13.46
N LYS A 366 2.76 -22.73 12.21
CA LYS A 366 3.08 -24.13 11.90
C LYS A 366 4.52 -24.50 12.27
N ALA A 367 5.47 -23.60 12.02
CA ALA A 367 6.87 -23.84 12.37
C ALA A 367 7.07 -23.83 13.89
N GLU A 368 6.47 -22.88 14.60
CA GLU A 368 6.47 -22.80 16.06
C GLU A 368 5.89 -24.09 16.70
N GLU A 369 4.73 -24.55 16.20
CA GLU A 369 4.10 -25.78 16.69
C GLU A 369 4.97 -27.03 16.38
N ALA A 370 5.58 -27.07 15.20
CA ALA A 370 6.32 -28.25 14.74
C ALA A 370 7.70 -28.41 15.39
N LEU A 371 8.36 -27.31 15.72
CA LEU A 371 9.74 -27.26 16.24
C LEU A 371 9.78 -26.99 17.76
N GLY A 372 8.72 -26.42 18.35
CA GLY A 372 8.68 -26.15 19.79
C GLY A 372 9.85 -25.27 20.25
N ASP A 373 10.61 -25.75 21.23
CA ASP A 373 11.77 -25.03 21.79
C ASP A 373 12.95 -24.87 20.81
N ASP A 374 12.98 -25.65 19.73
CA ASP A 374 13.99 -25.54 18.65
C ASP A 374 13.61 -24.52 17.58
N PHE A 375 12.45 -23.85 17.69
CA PHE A 375 12.05 -22.81 16.76
C PHE A 375 12.91 -21.56 16.88
N ASP A 376 13.58 -21.18 15.79
CA ASP A 376 14.31 -19.92 15.67
C ASP A 376 13.60 -18.98 14.67
N ILE A 377 13.10 -17.85 15.17
CA ILE A 377 12.43 -16.82 14.38
C ILE A 377 13.36 -16.22 13.32
N ARG A 378 14.66 -16.10 13.58
CA ARG A 378 15.65 -15.57 12.64
C ARG A 378 15.82 -16.49 11.45
N ALA A 379 15.92 -17.82 11.72
CA ALA A 379 15.98 -18.83 10.69
C ALA A 379 14.68 -18.88 9.88
N PHE A 380 13.51 -18.76 10.51
CA PHE A 380 12.23 -18.66 9.81
C PHE A 380 12.21 -17.47 8.84
N HIS A 381 12.58 -16.27 9.30
CA HIS A 381 12.62 -15.08 8.44
C HIS A 381 13.66 -15.20 7.32
N CYS A 382 14.80 -15.86 7.58
CA CYS A 382 15.79 -16.18 6.56
C CYS A 382 15.18 -17.05 5.45
N VAL A 383 14.51 -18.15 5.80
CA VAL A 383 13.82 -19.04 4.85
C VAL A 383 12.76 -18.31 4.03
N VAL A 384 12.04 -17.37 4.64
CA VAL A 384 11.05 -16.56 3.90
C VAL A 384 11.75 -15.66 2.89
N LEU A 385 12.82 -14.94 3.25
CA LEU A 385 13.39 -13.83 2.48
C LEU A 385 14.49 -14.24 1.48
N GLU A 386 15.29 -15.28 1.76
CA GLU A 386 16.50 -15.62 1.03
C GLU A 386 16.33 -15.90 -0.47
N SER A 387 15.12 -16.30 -0.89
CA SER A 387 14.84 -16.61 -2.31
C SER A 387 14.21 -15.46 -3.08
N GLY A 388 14.08 -14.28 -2.45
CA GLY A 388 13.30 -13.18 -3.00
C GLY A 388 11.82 -13.54 -3.17
N CYS A 389 11.10 -12.72 -3.90
CA CYS A 389 9.66 -12.83 -4.10
C CYS A 389 9.29 -14.12 -4.86
N VAL A 390 8.39 -14.92 -4.28
CA VAL A 390 7.91 -16.20 -4.84
C VAL A 390 6.38 -16.34 -4.65
N PRO A 391 5.69 -17.16 -5.46
CA PRO A 391 4.31 -17.54 -5.18
C PRO A 391 4.16 -18.19 -3.80
N LEU A 392 3.02 -17.94 -3.12
CA LEU A 392 2.78 -18.44 -1.75
C LEU A 392 2.82 -19.97 -1.62
N ALA A 393 2.49 -20.71 -2.69
CA ALA A 393 2.62 -22.17 -2.71
C ALA A 393 4.09 -22.60 -2.61
N LEU A 394 4.99 -21.93 -3.34
CA LEU A 394 6.42 -22.20 -3.27
C LEU A 394 6.99 -21.79 -1.91
N LEU A 395 6.56 -20.66 -1.36
CA LEU A 395 6.94 -20.26 0.01
C LEU A 395 6.54 -21.34 1.02
N SER A 396 5.32 -21.89 0.91
CA SER A 396 4.85 -22.98 1.77
C SER A 396 5.74 -24.22 1.67
N ASN A 397 6.14 -24.60 0.45
CA ASN A 397 7.02 -25.76 0.22
C ASN A 397 8.40 -25.55 0.86
N LYS A 398 8.97 -24.34 0.75
CA LYS A 398 10.25 -23.99 1.37
C LYS A 398 10.20 -24.10 2.89
N VAL A 399 9.21 -23.47 3.52
CA VAL A 399 9.06 -23.52 4.98
C VAL A 399 8.82 -24.95 5.45
N ASN A 400 8.01 -25.74 4.74
CA ASN A 400 7.81 -27.15 5.09
C ASN A 400 9.09 -28.00 4.96
N ALA A 401 9.92 -27.74 3.94
CA ALA A 401 11.20 -28.42 3.76
C ALA A 401 12.18 -28.04 4.87
N TRP A 402 12.24 -26.79 5.26
CA TRP A 402 13.03 -26.32 6.40
C TRP A 402 12.59 -26.98 7.71
N ILE A 403 11.30 -26.95 8.06
CA ILE A 403 10.78 -27.65 9.25
C ILE A 403 11.20 -29.14 9.26
N ALA A 404 11.15 -29.80 8.09
CA ALA A 404 11.52 -31.19 8.00
C ALA A 404 13.03 -31.43 8.13
N SER A 405 13.88 -30.45 7.81
CA SER A 405 15.33 -30.53 8.02
C SER A 405 15.70 -30.34 9.50
N GLU A 406 15.09 -29.35 10.16
CA GLU A 406 15.36 -29.09 11.60
C GLU A 406 14.98 -30.29 12.49
N LYS A 407 13.87 -30.98 12.18
CA LYS A 407 13.47 -32.19 12.93
C LYS A 407 14.41 -33.39 12.81
N LYS A 408 15.36 -33.33 11.87
CA LYS A 408 16.34 -34.44 11.65
C LYS A 408 17.69 -34.13 12.27
N SER A 409 17.94 -32.87 12.60
CA SER A 409 19.17 -32.43 13.29
C SER A 409 19.05 -32.59 14.81
#